data_ff8b0e3e678681b4870c70df0f0c10f2
#
_entry.id   ff8b0e3e678681b4870c70df0f0c10f2
#
_cell.length_a   1.000
_cell.length_b   1.000
_cell.length_c   1.000
_cell.angle_alpha   90.00
_cell.angle_beta   90.00
_cell.angle_gamma   90.00
#
_symmetry.space_group_name_H-M   'P 1'
#
loop_
_entity.id
_entity.type
_entity.pdbx_description
1 polymer ?
#
loop_
_entity_poly.entity_id
_entity_poly.type
_entity_poly.pdbx_seq_one_letter_code
_entity_poly.pdbx_strand_id
1 'polypeptide(L)'
;MKIIKLALFKAVISVVVLLLPTLLFAQTEILSALNWLTFDQVKSLNESNPKPIMVFFYKSGNDSSELMFKNTFTRKEVINYTNAKFYAVKFDVSSKTDVTFMDGMVYKRDLTQPYHGLAKLLLGDKPSVPTVLIYDDQNKGLTFKGYKEYHEMLCMLVYIAENVQKTTRYEIWQPAYFRTFPADKKANHIPMSVNWLPLKEALTLNKSNPKGIFLTFYAKNSASSSVMLVNAFSHNKMAAYLNENFYCVRIDAQTTDTLIWDKQYLNSGEPSKYHQLAKTMMKDNMQFPAIFYFDGNNRLILTENSYLSPEALYLLSNYVVSQSYKTKPFAEFMKTFKFEFNDIVPREHPNGEPAMK
;
A
#
# COMPACT_ATOMS: atom_id res chain seq x y z
N MET A 1 30.44 -55.65 -30.88
CA MET A 1 29.90 -55.42 -29.52
C MET A 1 30.16 -53.98 -28.99
N LYS A 2 31.23 -53.27 -29.36
CA LYS A 2 31.51 -51.86 -28.93
C LYS A 2 30.63 -50.80 -29.61
N ILE A 3 30.19 -51.02 -30.86
CA ILE A 3 29.40 -50.03 -31.64
C ILE A 3 27.95 -49.95 -31.15
N ILE A 4 27.37 -51.06 -30.71
CA ILE A 4 25.97 -51.12 -30.20
C ILE A 4 25.84 -50.45 -28.83
N LYS A 5 26.89 -50.53 -27.98
CA LYS A 5 26.88 -49.84 -26.66
C LYS A 5 26.98 -48.33 -26.80
N LEU A 6 27.65 -47.81 -27.83
CA LEU A 6 27.79 -46.36 -28.06
C LEU A 6 26.51 -45.71 -28.61
N ALA A 7 25.74 -46.47 -29.43
CA ALA A 7 24.46 -46.02 -29.95
C ALA A 7 23.36 -45.95 -28.87
N LEU A 8 23.32 -46.95 -27.98
CA LEU A 8 22.39 -46.95 -26.82
C LEU A 8 22.70 -45.84 -25.82
N PHE A 9 23.99 -45.53 -25.59
CA PHE A 9 24.37 -44.44 -24.70
C PHE A 9 24.02 -43.07 -25.24
N LYS A 10 24.17 -42.85 -26.56
CA LYS A 10 23.72 -41.60 -27.22
C LYS A 10 22.21 -41.46 -27.26
N ALA A 11 21.44 -42.54 -27.42
CA ALA A 11 19.98 -42.52 -27.39
C ALA A 11 19.45 -42.19 -25.99
N VAL A 12 20.06 -42.71 -24.92
CA VAL A 12 19.64 -42.41 -23.56
C VAL A 12 19.95 -40.94 -23.18
N ILE A 13 21.08 -40.41 -23.60
CA ILE A 13 21.42 -38.98 -23.37
C ILE A 13 20.50 -38.05 -24.15
N SER A 14 20.10 -38.39 -25.39
CA SER A 14 19.16 -37.60 -26.19
C SER A 14 17.74 -37.59 -25.60
N VAL A 15 17.28 -38.68 -24.99
CA VAL A 15 15.97 -38.75 -24.33
C VAL A 15 15.97 -37.96 -23.02
N VAL A 16 17.07 -37.98 -22.26
CA VAL A 16 17.19 -37.22 -20.99
C VAL A 16 17.29 -35.71 -21.27
N VAL A 17 17.96 -35.29 -22.35
CA VAL A 17 18.06 -33.86 -22.74
C VAL A 17 16.74 -33.31 -23.34
N LEU A 18 15.86 -34.17 -23.93
CA LEU A 18 14.55 -33.79 -24.42
C LEU A 18 13.46 -33.70 -23.32
N LEU A 19 13.69 -34.33 -22.15
CA LEU A 19 12.76 -34.27 -21.00
C LEU A 19 13.08 -33.11 -20.01
N LEU A 20 14.24 -32.48 -20.13
CA LEU A 20 14.65 -31.36 -19.24
C LEU A 20 13.97 -30.00 -19.52
N PRO A 21 13.48 -29.66 -20.73
CA PRO A 21 12.77 -28.40 -20.92
C PRO A 21 11.33 -28.40 -20.41
N THR A 22 10.72 -29.53 -20.12
CA THR A 22 9.33 -29.61 -19.66
C THR A 22 9.17 -29.44 -18.14
N LEU A 23 10.26 -29.46 -17.38
CA LEU A 23 10.24 -29.28 -15.92
C LEU A 23 10.53 -27.82 -15.47
N LEU A 24 10.90 -26.93 -16.39
CA LEU A 24 11.18 -25.52 -16.05
C LEU A 24 10.02 -24.53 -16.35
N PHE A 25 8.88 -25.01 -16.84
CA PHE A 25 7.68 -24.17 -17.08
C PHE A 25 6.55 -24.39 -16.07
N ALA A 26 6.80 -25.09 -14.97
CA ALA A 26 5.78 -25.37 -13.97
C ALA A 26 6.00 -24.56 -12.68
N GLN A 27 6.14 -23.24 -12.78
CA GLN A 27 6.02 -22.36 -11.59
C GLN A 27 5.70 -20.91 -11.97
N THR A 28 4.59 -20.70 -12.61
CA THR A 28 3.69 -19.60 -12.35
C THR A 28 2.30 -20.18 -12.33
N GLU A 29 1.96 -20.92 -11.30
CA GLU A 29 0.55 -21.04 -10.92
C GLU A 29 0.08 -19.63 -10.65
N ILE A 30 -0.50 -19.02 -11.67
CA ILE A 30 -1.41 -17.89 -11.52
C ILE A 30 -2.46 -18.43 -10.56
N LEU A 31 -2.45 -17.97 -9.31
CA LEU A 31 -3.51 -18.26 -8.36
C LEU A 31 -4.82 -17.84 -9.03
N SER A 32 -5.53 -18.81 -9.59
CA SER A 32 -6.73 -18.57 -10.40
C SER A 32 -7.93 -18.20 -9.55
N ALA A 33 -7.78 -18.21 -8.22
CA ALA A 33 -8.84 -17.92 -7.27
C ALA A 33 -8.30 -17.20 -6.03
N LEU A 34 -9.19 -16.44 -5.37
CA LEU A 34 -8.93 -15.83 -4.09
C LEU A 34 -8.83 -16.93 -3.02
N ASN A 35 -7.76 -16.89 -2.23
CA ASN A 35 -7.50 -17.86 -1.17
C ASN A 35 -8.37 -17.53 0.06
N TRP A 36 -9.57 -18.09 0.10
CA TRP A 36 -10.47 -17.93 1.24
C TRP A 36 -10.07 -18.85 2.39
N LEU A 37 -9.83 -18.26 3.55
CA LEU A 37 -9.42 -18.92 4.79
C LEU A 37 -10.58 -18.98 5.80
N THR A 38 -10.46 -19.87 6.79
CA THR A 38 -11.27 -19.80 8.00
C THR A 38 -10.65 -18.84 9.02
N PHE A 39 -11.41 -18.41 10.02
CA PHE A 39 -10.86 -17.56 11.10
C PHE A 39 -9.73 -18.27 11.88
N ASP A 40 -9.85 -19.58 12.12
CA ASP A 40 -8.78 -20.37 12.78
C ASP A 40 -7.50 -20.41 11.97
N GLN A 41 -7.60 -20.59 10.63
CA GLN A 41 -6.45 -20.53 9.74
C GLN A 41 -5.80 -19.14 9.74
N VAL A 42 -6.62 -18.08 9.69
CA VAL A 42 -6.11 -16.70 9.76
C VAL A 42 -5.39 -16.44 11.07
N LYS A 43 -5.96 -16.87 12.21
CA LYS A 43 -5.33 -16.72 13.52
C LYS A 43 -3.94 -17.35 13.53
N SER A 44 -3.84 -18.63 13.14
CA SER A 44 -2.57 -19.35 13.10
C SER A 44 -1.53 -18.72 12.16
N LEU A 45 -1.94 -18.29 10.95
CA LEU A 45 -1.04 -17.67 9.99
C LEU A 45 -0.59 -16.28 10.45
N ASN A 46 -1.46 -15.52 11.08
CA ASN A 46 -1.17 -14.15 11.50
C ASN A 46 -0.21 -14.07 12.69
N GLU A 47 -0.14 -15.12 13.52
CA GLU A 47 0.84 -15.22 14.58
C GLU A 47 2.28 -15.30 14.05
N SER A 48 2.50 -15.98 12.92
CA SER A 48 3.82 -16.19 12.32
C SER A 48 4.19 -15.17 11.24
N ASN A 49 3.21 -14.66 10.51
CA ASN A 49 3.39 -13.73 9.41
C ASN A 49 2.23 -12.71 9.37
N PRO A 50 2.30 -11.64 10.16
CA PRO A 50 1.20 -10.67 10.28
C PRO A 50 0.86 -10.00 8.94
N LYS A 51 -0.45 -9.99 8.59
CA LYS A 51 -1.02 -9.27 7.45
C LYS A 51 -2.37 -8.68 7.87
N PRO A 52 -2.80 -7.59 7.21
CA PRO A 52 -4.19 -7.15 7.29
C PRO A 52 -5.18 -8.26 6.94
N ILE A 53 -6.35 -8.24 7.56
CA ILE A 53 -7.37 -9.28 7.40
C ILE A 53 -8.59 -8.68 6.72
N MET A 54 -9.01 -9.26 5.60
CA MET A 54 -10.24 -8.90 4.90
C MET A 54 -11.34 -9.92 5.21
N VAL A 55 -12.45 -9.48 5.78
CA VAL A 55 -13.63 -10.32 6.01
C VAL A 55 -14.77 -9.86 5.11
N PHE A 56 -15.19 -10.72 4.21
CA PHE A 56 -16.34 -10.49 3.35
C PHE A 56 -17.60 -11.12 3.96
N PHE A 57 -18.49 -10.29 4.45
CA PHE A 57 -19.80 -10.69 4.95
C PHE A 57 -20.82 -10.71 3.82
N TYR A 58 -21.42 -11.86 3.60
CA TYR A 58 -22.39 -12.09 2.54
C TYR A 58 -23.59 -12.86 3.09
N LYS A 59 -24.64 -12.96 2.31
CA LYS A 59 -25.76 -13.87 2.55
C LYS A 59 -26.02 -14.65 1.27
N SER A 60 -26.07 -15.96 1.37
CA SER A 60 -26.42 -16.85 0.24
C SER A 60 -27.79 -16.48 -0.32
N GLY A 61 -27.89 -16.37 -1.66
CA GLY A 61 -29.11 -15.94 -2.35
C GLY A 61 -29.36 -14.42 -2.32
N ASN A 62 -28.42 -13.62 -1.85
CA ASN A 62 -28.47 -12.16 -1.99
C ASN A 62 -27.79 -11.73 -3.30
N ASP A 63 -28.53 -11.12 -4.22
CA ASP A 63 -28.05 -10.76 -5.56
C ASP A 63 -26.77 -9.93 -5.55
N SER A 64 -26.69 -8.94 -4.68
CA SER A 64 -25.49 -8.07 -4.58
C SER A 64 -24.27 -8.84 -4.06
N SER A 65 -24.45 -9.80 -3.15
CA SER A 65 -23.38 -10.68 -2.67
C SER A 65 -22.90 -11.61 -3.80
N GLU A 66 -23.82 -12.22 -4.55
CA GLU A 66 -23.49 -13.07 -5.69
C GLU A 66 -22.79 -12.30 -6.80
N LEU A 67 -23.22 -11.06 -7.08
CA LEU A 67 -22.52 -10.19 -8.04
C LEU A 67 -21.09 -9.89 -7.61
N MET A 68 -20.80 -9.70 -6.32
CA MET A 68 -19.41 -9.52 -5.85
C MET A 68 -18.58 -10.78 -6.05
N PHE A 69 -19.13 -11.96 -5.76
CA PHE A 69 -18.41 -13.20 -6.06
C PHE A 69 -18.10 -13.32 -7.55
N LYS A 70 -19.06 -13.00 -8.43
CA LYS A 70 -18.93 -13.14 -9.87
C LYS A 70 -18.05 -12.09 -10.53
N ASN A 71 -18.18 -10.82 -10.14
CA ASN A 71 -17.61 -9.68 -10.88
C ASN A 71 -16.40 -9.04 -10.20
N THR A 72 -16.29 -9.14 -8.87
CA THR A 72 -15.23 -8.49 -8.10
C THR A 72 -14.13 -9.47 -7.72
N PHE A 73 -14.51 -10.56 -7.04
CA PHE A 73 -13.53 -11.52 -6.51
C PHE A 73 -12.96 -12.51 -7.55
N THR A 74 -13.43 -12.44 -8.81
CA THR A 74 -12.87 -13.16 -9.95
C THR A 74 -11.85 -12.35 -10.76
N ARG A 75 -11.71 -11.05 -10.47
CA ARG A 75 -10.78 -10.19 -11.19
C ARG A 75 -9.35 -10.50 -10.76
N LYS A 76 -8.47 -10.74 -11.72
CA LYS A 76 -7.06 -11.09 -11.48
C LYS A 76 -6.35 -10.05 -10.59
N GLU A 77 -6.65 -8.78 -10.80
CA GLU A 77 -6.08 -7.68 -10.04
C GLU A 77 -6.44 -7.78 -8.56
N VAL A 78 -7.72 -8.07 -8.25
CA VAL A 78 -8.21 -8.24 -6.86
C VAL A 78 -7.62 -9.51 -6.24
N ILE A 79 -7.65 -10.63 -6.99
CA ILE A 79 -7.09 -11.92 -6.54
C ILE A 79 -5.62 -11.76 -6.16
N ASN A 80 -4.81 -11.26 -7.09
CA ASN A 80 -3.36 -11.13 -6.90
C ASN A 80 -3.03 -10.19 -5.74
N TYR A 81 -3.70 -9.05 -5.67
CA TYR A 81 -3.44 -8.07 -4.61
C TYR A 81 -3.85 -8.61 -3.24
N THR A 82 -5.05 -9.20 -3.15
CA THR A 82 -5.56 -9.75 -1.89
C THR A 82 -4.70 -10.91 -1.40
N ASN A 83 -4.40 -11.89 -2.25
CA ASN A 83 -3.58 -13.06 -1.87
C ASN A 83 -2.16 -12.64 -1.42
N ALA A 84 -1.59 -11.60 -2.05
CA ALA A 84 -0.26 -11.10 -1.69
C ALA A 84 -0.26 -10.36 -0.34
N LYS A 85 -1.29 -9.55 -0.07
CA LYS A 85 -1.26 -8.53 0.98
C LYS A 85 -2.18 -8.82 2.17
N PHE A 86 -3.17 -9.71 2.03
CA PHE A 86 -4.20 -9.97 3.04
C PHE A 86 -4.36 -11.44 3.33
N TYR A 87 -4.94 -11.72 4.50
CA TYR A 87 -5.67 -12.95 4.76
C TYR A 87 -7.15 -12.69 4.52
N ALA A 88 -7.77 -13.46 3.64
CA ALA A 88 -9.16 -13.25 3.24
C ALA A 88 -10.08 -14.30 3.85
N VAL A 89 -11.15 -13.86 4.50
CA VAL A 89 -12.22 -14.69 5.05
C VAL A 89 -13.54 -14.31 4.38
N LYS A 90 -14.36 -15.29 4.04
CA LYS A 90 -15.77 -15.08 3.69
C LYS A 90 -16.67 -15.64 4.75
N PHE A 91 -17.70 -14.90 5.16
CA PHE A 91 -18.60 -15.30 6.22
C PHE A 91 -20.07 -15.07 5.85
N ASP A 92 -20.84 -16.14 5.77
CA ASP A 92 -22.30 -16.04 5.58
C ASP A 92 -22.93 -15.57 6.88
N VAL A 93 -23.58 -14.40 6.85
CA VAL A 93 -24.25 -13.82 8.04
C VAL A 93 -25.39 -14.68 8.56
N SER A 94 -25.90 -15.64 7.77
CA SER A 94 -26.92 -16.62 8.14
C SER A 94 -26.35 -18.01 8.42
N SER A 95 -25.02 -18.14 8.54
CA SER A 95 -24.33 -19.43 8.86
C SER A 95 -25.02 -20.16 10.01
N LYS A 96 -25.15 -21.47 9.87
CA LYS A 96 -25.80 -22.37 10.87
C LYS A 96 -24.79 -23.09 11.76
N THR A 97 -23.49 -22.81 11.61
CA THR A 97 -22.42 -23.46 12.36
C THR A 97 -21.82 -22.50 13.38
N ASP A 98 -21.38 -23.02 14.52
CA ASP A 98 -20.59 -22.27 15.48
C ASP A 98 -19.27 -21.85 14.84
N VAL A 99 -18.71 -20.71 15.25
CA VAL A 99 -17.47 -20.15 14.70
C VAL A 99 -16.56 -19.67 15.82
N THR A 100 -15.32 -20.12 15.80
CA THR A 100 -14.26 -19.52 16.61
C THR A 100 -13.73 -18.29 15.89
N PHE A 101 -13.75 -17.15 16.53
CA PHE A 101 -13.24 -15.91 15.97
C PHE A 101 -11.76 -15.70 16.34
N MET A 102 -11.12 -14.68 15.80
CA MET A 102 -9.68 -14.37 16.01
C MET A 102 -9.31 -14.09 17.47
N ASP A 103 -10.28 -13.65 18.29
CA ASP A 103 -10.14 -13.46 19.75
C ASP A 103 -10.11 -14.78 20.54
N GLY A 104 -10.34 -15.92 19.86
CA GLY A 104 -10.44 -17.24 20.47
C GLY A 104 -11.80 -17.55 21.06
N MET A 105 -12.75 -16.65 20.99
CA MET A 105 -14.12 -16.87 21.47
C MET A 105 -14.94 -17.68 20.48
N VAL A 106 -15.72 -18.62 20.99
CA VAL A 106 -16.67 -19.40 20.17
C VAL A 106 -18.02 -18.67 20.15
N TYR A 107 -18.39 -18.20 18.97
CA TYR A 107 -19.68 -17.59 18.73
C TYR A 107 -20.66 -18.66 18.29
N LYS A 108 -21.58 -19.04 19.18
CA LYS A 108 -22.56 -20.08 18.94
C LYS A 108 -23.68 -19.59 18.02
N ARG A 109 -24.17 -20.50 17.18
CA ARG A 109 -25.33 -20.25 16.34
C ARG A 109 -26.61 -20.42 17.13
N ASP A 110 -27.38 -19.34 17.27
CA ASP A 110 -28.76 -19.38 17.76
C ASP A 110 -29.72 -19.50 16.57
N LEU A 111 -30.34 -20.67 16.39
CA LEU A 111 -31.23 -20.94 15.26
C LEU A 111 -32.56 -20.17 15.35
N THR A 112 -32.88 -19.57 16.49
CA THR A 112 -34.07 -18.69 16.65
C THR A 112 -33.85 -17.31 16.05
N GLN A 113 -32.60 -16.94 15.78
CA GLN A 113 -32.21 -15.65 15.21
C GLN A 113 -31.95 -15.75 13.71
N PRO A 114 -32.30 -14.72 12.90
CA PRO A 114 -32.05 -14.72 11.46
C PRO A 114 -30.57 -14.63 11.11
N TYR A 115 -29.74 -14.02 11.99
CA TYR A 115 -28.33 -13.78 11.78
C TYR A 115 -27.46 -14.45 12.83
N HIS A 116 -26.26 -14.82 12.43
CA HIS A 116 -25.25 -15.39 13.32
C HIS A 116 -24.77 -14.35 14.34
N GLY A 117 -24.51 -14.77 15.59
CA GLY A 117 -24.08 -13.89 16.67
C GLY A 117 -22.83 -13.06 16.36
N LEU A 118 -21.84 -13.67 15.71
CA LEU A 118 -20.63 -12.97 15.25
C LEU A 118 -20.94 -11.86 14.23
N ALA A 119 -21.86 -12.10 13.27
CA ALA A 119 -22.25 -11.06 12.32
C ALA A 119 -22.97 -9.89 13.01
N LYS A 120 -23.81 -10.18 13.99
CA LYS A 120 -24.48 -9.14 14.81
C LYS A 120 -23.47 -8.33 15.62
N LEU A 121 -22.50 -8.98 16.22
CA LEU A 121 -21.44 -8.31 16.99
C LEU A 121 -20.63 -7.33 16.11
N LEU A 122 -20.22 -7.75 14.93
CA LEU A 122 -19.31 -6.97 14.07
C LEU A 122 -20.03 -5.95 13.18
N LEU A 123 -21.30 -6.19 12.82
CA LEU A 123 -22.04 -5.37 11.85
C LEU A 123 -23.33 -4.74 12.43
N GLY A 124 -23.66 -5.05 13.66
CA GLY A 124 -24.90 -4.62 14.32
C GLY A 124 -26.05 -5.62 14.16
N ASP A 125 -27.17 -5.38 14.85
CA ASP A 125 -28.31 -6.30 14.95
C ASP A 125 -28.92 -6.69 13.60
N LYS A 126 -28.86 -5.82 12.62
CA LYS A 126 -29.34 -6.06 11.25
C LYS A 126 -28.15 -5.92 10.28
N PRO A 127 -27.30 -6.96 10.15
CA PRO A 127 -26.15 -6.93 9.27
C PRO A 127 -26.53 -6.55 7.84
N SER A 128 -25.93 -5.50 7.31
CA SER A 128 -26.02 -5.14 5.88
C SER A 128 -25.10 -6.05 5.07
N VAL A 129 -25.58 -6.60 3.96
CA VAL A 129 -24.78 -7.42 3.06
C VAL A 129 -24.99 -6.98 1.60
N PRO A 130 -23.94 -7.07 0.77
CA PRO A 130 -22.57 -7.41 1.11
C PRO A 130 -21.88 -6.32 1.95
N THR A 131 -20.96 -6.72 2.82
CA THR A 131 -20.10 -5.81 3.58
C THR A 131 -18.68 -6.38 3.62
N VAL A 132 -17.70 -5.53 3.39
CA VAL A 132 -16.28 -5.85 3.57
C VAL A 132 -15.79 -5.14 4.82
N LEU A 133 -15.26 -5.90 5.77
CA LEU A 133 -14.60 -5.40 6.96
C LEU A 133 -13.12 -5.72 6.83
N ILE A 134 -12.27 -4.71 6.93
CA ILE A 134 -10.83 -4.88 6.85
C ILE A 134 -10.20 -4.46 8.17
N TYR A 135 -9.48 -5.38 8.79
CA TYR A 135 -8.64 -5.11 9.96
C TYR A 135 -7.23 -4.77 9.48
N ASP A 136 -6.70 -3.65 9.93
CA ASP A 136 -5.31 -3.25 9.68
C ASP A 136 -4.31 -4.01 10.59
N ASP A 137 -3.04 -3.65 10.50
CA ASP A 137 -1.95 -4.21 11.30
C ASP A 137 -2.07 -3.96 12.82
N GLN A 138 -2.96 -3.05 13.22
CA GLN A 138 -3.27 -2.74 14.62
C GLN A 138 -4.62 -3.32 15.06
N ASN A 139 -5.22 -4.22 14.28
CA ASN A 139 -6.56 -4.78 14.48
C ASN A 139 -7.68 -3.71 14.54
N LYS A 140 -7.47 -2.55 13.93
CA LYS A 140 -8.52 -1.55 13.77
C LYS A 140 -9.35 -1.88 12.53
N GLY A 141 -10.64 -2.07 12.74
CA GLY A 141 -11.57 -2.45 11.67
C GLY A 141 -12.11 -1.25 10.90
N LEU A 142 -12.08 -1.31 9.58
CA LEU A 142 -12.73 -0.38 8.66
C LEU A 142 -13.82 -1.11 7.86
N THR A 143 -15.04 -0.57 7.88
CA THR A 143 -16.24 -1.23 7.30
C THR A 143 -16.67 -0.52 6.03
N PHE A 144 -16.81 -1.27 4.95
CA PHE A 144 -17.28 -0.82 3.64
C PHE A 144 -18.56 -1.57 3.27
N LYS A 145 -19.70 -0.89 3.32
CA LYS A 145 -21.02 -1.48 3.06
C LYS A 145 -21.40 -1.42 1.58
N GLY A 146 -22.21 -2.38 1.16
CA GLY A 146 -22.78 -2.47 -0.18
C GLY A 146 -21.84 -3.10 -1.21
N TYR A 147 -22.38 -3.32 -2.42
CA TYR A 147 -21.65 -3.84 -3.57
C TYR A 147 -20.46 -2.94 -3.90
N LYS A 148 -19.32 -3.56 -4.22
CA LYS A 148 -18.10 -2.88 -4.67
C LYS A 148 -17.62 -3.48 -5.97
N GLU A 149 -17.43 -2.65 -6.97
CA GLU A 149 -16.74 -3.06 -8.19
C GLU A 149 -15.25 -3.33 -7.92
N TYR A 150 -14.58 -4.00 -8.86
CA TYR A 150 -13.20 -4.44 -8.65
C TYR A 150 -12.22 -3.28 -8.39
N HIS A 151 -12.38 -2.15 -9.06
CA HIS A 151 -11.50 -0.99 -8.89
C HIS A 151 -11.77 -0.24 -7.56
N GLU A 152 -13.01 -0.23 -7.08
CA GLU A 152 -13.35 0.25 -5.74
C GLU A 152 -12.76 -0.66 -4.66
N MET A 153 -12.85 -1.99 -4.88
CA MET A 153 -12.23 -2.98 -3.99
C MET A 153 -10.72 -2.76 -3.91
N LEU A 154 -10.03 -2.61 -5.05
CA LEU A 154 -8.59 -2.34 -5.06
C LEU A 154 -8.24 -1.04 -4.35
N CYS A 155 -9.03 0.02 -4.53
CA CYS A 155 -8.84 1.29 -3.82
C CYS A 155 -8.85 1.09 -2.29
N MET A 156 -9.82 0.32 -1.76
CA MET A 156 -9.93 0.02 -0.33
C MET A 156 -8.78 -0.86 0.17
N LEU A 157 -8.41 -1.88 -0.61
CA LEU A 157 -7.32 -2.78 -0.27
C LEU A 157 -5.97 -2.04 -0.22
N VAL A 158 -5.68 -1.20 -1.22
CA VAL A 158 -4.47 -0.38 -1.25
C VAL A 158 -4.44 0.59 -0.06
N TYR A 159 -5.57 1.24 0.24
CA TYR A 159 -5.71 2.18 1.34
C TYR A 159 -5.21 1.60 2.67
N ILE A 160 -5.55 0.35 2.94
CA ILE A 160 -5.13 -0.34 4.17
C ILE A 160 -3.73 -0.95 4.04
N ALA A 161 -3.47 -1.72 2.96
CA ALA A 161 -2.22 -2.47 2.83
C ALA A 161 -0.98 -1.57 2.67
N GLU A 162 -1.15 -0.36 2.15
CA GLU A 162 -0.08 0.62 2.00
C GLU A 162 -0.14 1.74 3.06
N ASN A 163 -0.86 1.49 4.17
CA ASN A 163 -0.94 2.35 5.36
C ASN A 163 -1.43 3.78 5.10
N VAL A 164 -2.17 4.01 4.01
CA VAL A 164 -2.67 5.35 3.65
C VAL A 164 -3.60 5.91 4.73
N GLN A 165 -4.36 5.05 5.42
CA GLN A 165 -5.27 5.40 6.51
C GLN A 165 -4.55 6.06 7.71
N LYS A 166 -3.23 5.91 7.82
CA LYS A 166 -2.44 6.53 8.90
C LYS A 166 -2.25 8.04 8.72
N THR A 167 -2.35 8.52 7.48
CA THR A 167 -2.05 9.92 7.11
C THR A 167 -3.18 10.62 6.38
N THR A 168 -4.09 9.88 5.76
CA THR A 168 -5.10 10.45 4.85
C THR A 168 -6.43 9.73 5.01
N ARG A 169 -7.52 10.50 5.12
CA ARG A 169 -8.87 9.93 5.20
C ARG A 169 -9.30 9.32 3.86
N TYR A 170 -10.18 8.34 3.90
CA TYR A 170 -10.64 7.62 2.72
C TYR A 170 -11.33 8.53 1.69
N GLU A 171 -12.08 9.53 2.14
CA GLU A 171 -12.79 10.48 1.28
C GLU A 171 -11.82 11.39 0.48
N ILE A 172 -10.60 11.58 0.96
CA ILE A 172 -9.53 12.30 0.22
C ILE A 172 -8.76 11.32 -0.67
N TRP A 173 -8.51 10.11 -0.18
CA TRP A 173 -7.77 9.08 -0.91
C TRP A 173 -8.50 8.59 -2.15
N GLN A 174 -9.78 8.25 -2.03
CA GLN A 174 -10.54 7.60 -3.10
C GLN A 174 -10.55 8.42 -4.42
N PRO A 175 -10.86 9.73 -4.43
CA PRO A 175 -10.79 10.52 -5.64
C PRO A 175 -9.39 10.61 -6.24
N ALA A 176 -8.34 10.66 -5.40
CA ALA A 176 -6.95 10.68 -5.83
C ALA A 176 -6.55 9.35 -6.48
N TYR A 177 -6.97 8.23 -5.90
CA TYR A 177 -6.76 6.90 -6.45
C TYR A 177 -7.42 6.74 -7.82
N PHE A 178 -8.70 7.12 -7.97
CA PHE A 178 -9.42 6.98 -9.23
C PHE A 178 -8.91 7.92 -10.33
N ARG A 179 -8.39 9.09 -9.96
CA ARG A 179 -7.69 9.96 -10.91
C ARG A 179 -6.43 9.32 -11.46
N THR A 180 -5.71 8.58 -10.62
CA THR A 180 -4.47 7.89 -10.99
C THR A 180 -4.72 6.62 -11.77
N PHE A 181 -5.76 5.87 -11.38
CA PHE A 181 -6.15 4.58 -11.96
C PHE A 181 -7.60 4.64 -12.47
N PRO A 182 -7.85 5.37 -13.58
CA PRO A 182 -9.20 5.44 -14.14
C PRO A 182 -9.64 4.09 -14.70
N ALA A 183 -10.93 3.76 -14.55
CA ALA A 183 -11.50 2.48 -15.01
C ALA A 183 -11.39 2.29 -16.53
N ASP A 184 -11.41 3.35 -17.32
CA ASP A 184 -11.34 3.36 -18.78
C ASP A 184 -9.92 3.27 -19.35
N LYS A 185 -8.90 3.10 -18.50
CA LYS A 185 -7.47 2.96 -18.85
C LYS A 185 -6.86 4.08 -19.68
N LYS A 186 -7.51 5.22 -19.84
CA LYS A 186 -6.89 6.39 -20.44
C LYS A 186 -6.00 7.06 -19.38
N ALA A 187 -4.72 6.66 -19.34
CA ALA A 187 -3.74 7.33 -18.52
C ALA A 187 -3.59 8.77 -19.00
N ASN A 188 -3.98 9.71 -18.19
CA ASN A 188 -3.67 11.11 -18.46
C ASN A 188 -2.17 11.34 -18.29
N HIS A 189 -1.52 11.90 -19.30
CA HIS A 189 -0.16 12.40 -19.12
C HIS A 189 -0.20 13.57 -18.13
N ILE A 190 0.34 13.35 -16.94
CA ILE A 190 0.40 14.38 -15.91
C ILE A 190 1.81 14.94 -15.91
N PRO A 191 1.99 16.23 -16.26
CA PRO A 191 3.31 16.83 -16.23
C PRO A 191 3.85 16.83 -14.81
N MET A 192 5.08 16.39 -14.63
CA MET A 192 5.77 16.50 -13.36
C MET A 192 6.16 17.96 -13.13
N SER A 193 5.69 18.54 -12.02
CA SER A 193 5.95 19.95 -11.69
C SER A 193 7.10 20.11 -10.68
N VAL A 194 7.48 19.06 -9.96
CA VAL A 194 8.65 19.06 -9.06
C VAL A 194 9.93 18.89 -9.87
N ASN A 195 10.91 19.75 -9.62
CA ASN A 195 12.25 19.67 -10.22
C ASN A 195 13.08 18.58 -9.50
N TRP A 196 13.02 17.36 -10.02
CA TRP A 196 13.76 16.22 -9.47
C TRP A 196 15.21 16.22 -9.90
N LEU A 197 16.12 16.31 -8.93
CA LEU A 197 17.56 16.28 -9.13
C LEU A 197 18.13 14.88 -8.91
N PRO A 198 19.22 14.51 -9.61
CA PRO A 198 20.06 13.39 -9.23
C PRO A 198 20.58 13.58 -7.79
N LEU A 199 20.66 12.49 -7.00
CA LEU A 199 21.10 12.55 -5.60
C LEU A 199 22.45 13.27 -5.43
N LYS A 200 23.46 12.96 -6.28
CA LYS A 200 24.78 13.58 -6.26
C LYS A 200 24.71 15.09 -6.46
N GLU A 201 23.87 15.54 -7.38
CA GLU A 201 23.69 16.96 -7.68
C GLU A 201 23.04 17.69 -6.49
N ALA A 202 21.96 17.15 -5.94
CA ALA A 202 21.30 17.71 -4.77
C ALA A 202 22.24 17.85 -3.57
N LEU A 203 23.06 16.83 -3.30
CA LEU A 203 24.07 16.87 -2.23
C LEU A 203 25.15 17.94 -2.50
N THR A 204 25.57 18.11 -3.74
CA THR A 204 26.57 19.13 -4.14
C THR A 204 26.00 20.54 -3.97
N LEU A 205 24.78 20.76 -4.43
CA LEU A 205 24.08 22.04 -4.30
C LEU A 205 23.81 22.39 -2.84
N ASN A 206 23.37 21.42 -2.04
CA ASN A 206 23.08 21.63 -0.62
C ASN A 206 24.36 21.99 0.19
N LYS A 207 25.52 21.50 -0.25
CA LYS A 207 26.81 21.87 0.38
C LYS A 207 27.23 23.31 0.04
N SER A 208 27.00 23.75 -1.19
CA SER A 208 27.42 25.09 -1.66
C SER A 208 26.41 26.17 -1.31
N ASN A 209 25.14 25.85 -1.29
CA ASN A 209 24.02 26.73 -0.93
C ASN A 209 23.03 25.96 -0.07
N PRO A 210 23.20 25.93 1.26
CA PRO A 210 22.39 25.14 2.18
C PRO A 210 20.91 25.52 2.13
N LYS A 211 20.07 24.60 1.62
CA LYS A 211 18.63 24.79 1.45
C LYS A 211 17.84 23.66 2.12
N GLY A 212 18.42 22.50 2.22
CA GLY A 212 17.81 21.26 2.66
C GLY A 212 17.43 20.35 1.49
N ILE A 213 17.28 19.05 1.79
CA ILE A 213 16.91 18.04 0.80
C ILE A 213 15.58 17.41 1.16
N PHE A 214 14.66 17.42 0.19
CA PHE A 214 13.46 16.59 0.18
C PHE A 214 13.76 15.33 -0.64
N LEU A 215 13.85 14.18 0.02
CA LEU A 215 14.13 12.91 -0.65
C LEU A 215 12.92 11.98 -0.51
N THR A 216 12.48 11.38 -1.62
CA THR A 216 11.44 10.35 -1.59
C THR A 216 11.90 9.06 -2.26
N PHE A 217 11.71 7.94 -1.56
CA PHE A 217 11.75 6.62 -2.18
C PHE A 217 10.37 6.21 -2.64
N TYR A 218 10.30 5.66 -3.84
CA TYR A 218 9.10 5.03 -4.37
C TYR A 218 9.42 3.60 -4.81
N ALA A 219 8.40 2.76 -4.91
CA ALA A 219 8.50 1.45 -5.55
C ALA A 219 7.50 1.37 -6.70
N LYS A 220 7.92 0.78 -7.83
CA LYS A 220 7.07 0.66 -9.04
C LYS A 220 5.77 -0.12 -8.78
N ASN A 221 5.80 -1.04 -7.83
CA ASN A 221 4.65 -1.87 -7.43
C ASN A 221 3.84 -1.28 -6.25
N SER A 222 4.12 -0.05 -5.81
CA SER A 222 3.32 0.68 -4.82
C SER A 222 2.31 1.59 -5.53
N ALA A 223 1.04 1.33 -5.32
CA ALA A 223 -0.03 2.14 -5.89
C ALA A 223 -0.07 3.53 -5.24
N SER A 224 0.15 3.63 -3.94
CA SER A 224 0.19 4.91 -3.21
C SER A 224 1.36 5.79 -3.66
N SER A 225 2.51 5.22 -4.05
CA SER A 225 3.60 5.99 -4.69
C SER A 225 3.15 6.62 -6.00
N SER A 226 2.39 5.88 -6.83
CA SER A 226 1.84 6.39 -8.09
C SER A 226 0.78 7.47 -7.83
N VAL A 227 -0.10 7.26 -6.86
CA VAL A 227 -1.12 8.25 -6.47
C VAL A 227 -0.47 9.53 -5.96
N MET A 228 0.60 9.43 -5.16
CA MET A 228 1.31 10.62 -4.67
C MET A 228 1.98 11.40 -5.81
N LEU A 229 2.57 10.70 -6.78
CA LEU A 229 3.16 11.32 -7.95
C LEU A 229 2.13 12.15 -8.74
N VAL A 230 0.97 11.53 -8.99
CA VAL A 230 -0.11 12.12 -9.80
C VAL A 230 -0.86 13.25 -9.07
N ASN A 231 -0.96 13.20 -7.75
CA ASN A 231 -1.77 14.16 -7.00
C ASN A 231 -0.96 15.17 -6.21
N ALA A 232 0.05 14.75 -5.44
CA ALA A 232 0.80 15.68 -4.60
C ALA A 232 1.95 16.35 -5.37
N PHE A 233 2.76 15.58 -6.10
CA PHE A 233 3.95 16.13 -6.79
C PHE A 233 3.62 16.83 -8.12
N SER A 234 2.46 16.59 -8.71
CA SER A 234 1.99 17.31 -9.90
C SER A 234 1.09 18.51 -9.56
N HIS A 235 0.76 18.73 -8.28
CA HIS A 235 0.00 19.89 -7.85
C HIS A 235 0.88 21.14 -7.93
N ASN A 236 0.52 22.10 -8.80
CA ASN A 236 1.41 23.22 -9.15
C ASN A 236 1.93 24.02 -7.95
N LYS A 237 1.07 24.38 -7.00
CA LYS A 237 1.47 25.14 -5.82
C LYS A 237 2.35 24.32 -4.87
N MET A 238 2.04 23.04 -4.70
CA MET A 238 2.85 22.15 -3.88
C MET A 238 4.24 21.92 -4.50
N ALA A 239 4.28 21.71 -5.81
CA ALA A 239 5.53 21.55 -6.54
C ALA A 239 6.38 22.83 -6.49
N ALA A 240 5.77 23.99 -6.69
CA ALA A 240 6.46 25.29 -6.55
C ALA A 240 7.04 25.47 -5.14
N TYR A 241 6.26 25.15 -4.10
CA TYR A 241 6.70 25.24 -2.71
C TYR A 241 7.90 24.31 -2.43
N LEU A 242 7.84 23.04 -2.91
CA LEU A 242 8.97 22.11 -2.76
C LEU A 242 10.21 22.61 -3.51
N ASN A 243 10.06 23.08 -4.76
CA ASN A 243 11.15 23.59 -5.59
C ASN A 243 11.82 24.82 -4.96
N GLU A 244 11.04 25.69 -4.33
CA GLU A 244 11.55 26.88 -3.65
C GLU A 244 12.37 26.52 -2.41
N ASN A 245 11.89 25.58 -1.61
CA ASN A 245 12.43 25.36 -0.26
C ASN A 245 13.41 24.19 -0.14
N PHE A 246 13.49 23.29 -1.15
CA PHE A 246 14.32 22.08 -1.08
C PHE A 246 15.01 21.76 -2.41
N TYR A 247 16.11 21.03 -2.34
CA TYR A 247 16.62 20.23 -3.44
C TYR A 247 15.88 18.89 -3.44
N CYS A 248 15.01 18.67 -4.43
CA CYS A 248 14.12 17.52 -4.46
C CYS A 248 14.78 16.33 -5.14
N VAL A 249 14.78 15.18 -4.47
CA VAL A 249 15.35 13.91 -4.97
C VAL A 249 14.29 12.82 -4.93
N ARG A 250 14.17 12.06 -6.04
CA ARG A 250 13.28 10.90 -6.12
C ARG A 250 14.06 9.67 -6.54
N ILE A 251 14.00 8.62 -5.74
CA ILE A 251 14.77 7.39 -5.95
C ILE A 251 13.83 6.20 -6.09
N ASP A 252 14.00 5.42 -7.17
CA ASP A 252 13.40 4.08 -7.24
C ASP A 252 14.09 3.19 -6.20
N ALA A 253 13.34 2.72 -5.22
CA ALA A 253 13.88 1.85 -4.18
C ALA A 253 14.41 0.51 -4.71
N GLN A 254 14.10 0.17 -5.97
CA GLN A 254 14.55 -1.03 -6.68
C GLN A 254 15.62 -0.73 -7.73
N THR A 255 16.20 0.49 -7.74
CA THR A 255 17.29 0.81 -8.68
C THR A 255 18.51 -0.07 -8.45
N THR A 256 19.22 -0.36 -9.52
CA THR A 256 20.52 -1.05 -9.52
C THR A 256 21.69 -0.08 -9.63
N ASP A 257 21.43 1.22 -9.73
CA ASP A 257 22.46 2.24 -9.86
C ASP A 257 23.34 2.32 -8.61
N THR A 258 24.59 2.74 -8.78
CA THR A 258 25.44 3.07 -7.64
C THR A 258 25.10 4.48 -7.16
N LEU A 259 24.64 4.59 -5.92
CA LEU A 259 24.36 5.87 -5.28
C LEU A 259 25.47 6.23 -4.29
N ILE A 260 25.76 7.53 -4.19
CA ILE A 260 26.76 8.04 -3.24
C ILE A 260 26.02 8.84 -2.18
N TRP A 261 26.15 8.41 -0.93
CA TRP A 261 25.62 9.08 0.25
C TRP A 261 26.73 9.18 1.31
N ASP A 262 26.98 10.37 1.83
CA ASP A 262 27.99 10.62 2.86
C ASP A 262 29.36 9.97 2.57
N LYS A 263 29.86 10.14 1.36
CA LYS A 263 31.14 9.56 0.84
C LYS A 263 31.14 8.03 0.76
N GLN A 264 30.03 7.36 1.02
CA GLN A 264 29.87 5.92 0.86
C GLN A 264 29.26 5.60 -0.51
N TYR A 265 29.80 4.60 -1.18
CA TYR A 265 29.25 4.07 -2.43
C TYR A 265 28.30 2.96 -2.08
N LEU A 266 27.02 3.18 -2.34
CA LEU A 266 25.95 2.24 -2.07
C LEU A 266 25.42 1.70 -3.39
N ASN A 267 25.44 0.39 -3.56
CA ASN A 267 24.88 -0.31 -4.73
C ASN A 267 23.68 -1.18 -4.33
N SER A 268 23.07 -1.85 -5.28
CA SER A 268 21.94 -2.74 -5.01
C SER A 268 22.29 -3.94 -4.13
N GLY A 269 23.60 -4.26 -3.98
CA GLY A 269 24.05 -5.48 -3.26
C GLY A 269 23.51 -6.76 -3.90
N GLU A 270 23.88 -7.92 -3.37
CA GLU A 270 23.33 -9.23 -3.74
C GLU A 270 21.81 -9.32 -3.66
N PRO A 271 21.11 -10.26 -4.35
CA PRO A 271 19.78 -10.17 -4.95
C PRO A 271 18.69 -9.74 -3.96
N SER A 272 18.83 -8.52 -3.52
CA SER A 272 17.90 -7.87 -2.64
C SER A 272 16.85 -7.17 -3.47
N LYS A 273 15.60 -7.35 -3.07
CA LYS A 273 14.47 -6.68 -3.68
C LYS A 273 14.61 -5.15 -3.71
N TYR A 274 15.39 -4.57 -2.79
CA TYR A 274 15.53 -3.13 -2.62
C TYR A 274 17.00 -2.71 -2.52
N HIS A 275 17.29 -1.51 -3.02
CA HIS A 275 18.61 -0.88 -2.98
C HIS A 275 19.11 -0.68 -1.55
N GLN A 276 20.43 -0.81 -1.33
CA GLN A 276 21.03 -0.70 0.00
C GLN A 276 20.74 0.65 0.69
N LEU A 277 20.76 1.77 -0.05
CA LEU A 277 20.43 3.08 0.50
C LEU A 277 19.01 3.12 1.07
N ALA A 278 18.03 2.57 0.34
CA ALA A 278 16.66 2.48 0.82
C ALA A 278 16.57 1.65 2.10
N LYS A 279 17.23 0.47 2.15
CA LYS A 279 17.27 -0.36 3.35
C LYS A 279 17.93 0.35 4.54
N THR A 280 19.04 1.05 4.32
CA THR A 280 19.75 1.78 5.37
C THR A 280 18.88 2.90 5.95
N MET A 281 18.19 3.67 5.09
CA MET A 281 17.36 4.79 5.52
C MET A 281 16.01 4.36 6.10
N MET A 282 15.38 3.35 5.51
CA MET A 282 14.05 2.89 5.91
C MET A 282 14.08 1.79 6.98
N LYS A 283 15.23 1.15 7.18
CA LYS A 283 15.42 0.03 8.12
C LYS A 283 14.40 -1.10 7.84
N ASP A 284 13.67 -1.53 8.86
CA ASP A 284 12.67 -2.62 8.75
C ASP A 284 11.33 -2.14 8.18
N ASN A 285 11.11 -0.83 8.05
CA ASN A 285 9.85 -0.28 7.57
C ASN A 285 9.91 0.04 6.06
N MET A 286 9.83 -1.00 5.22
CA MET A 286 9.86 -0.88 3.75
C MET A 286 8.47 -0.55 3.17
N GLN A 287 7.83 0.51 3.69
CA GLN A 287 6.57 1.06 3.18
C GLN A 287 6.84 2.22 2.21
N PHE A 288 6.07 2.31 1.13
CA PHE A 288 6.23 3.31 0.08
C PHE A 288 4.91 4.04 -0.18
N PRO A 289 5.00 5.35 -0.55
CA PRO A 289 6.19 6.17 -0.65
C PRO A 289 6.85 6.40 0.72
N ALA A 290 8.16 6.62 0.75
CA ALA A 290 8.87 7.02 1.95
C ALA A 290 9.55 8.38 1.73
N ILE A 291 9.34 9.31 2.65
CA ILE A 291 9.77 10.69 2.55
C ILE A 291 10.78 10.98 3.67
N PHE A 292 11.83 11.70 3.32
CA PHE A 292 12.88 12.13 4.23
C PHE A 292 13.17 13.62 4.01
N TYR A 293 13.19 14.37 5.10
CA TYR A 293 13.62 15.77 5.11
C TYR A 293 14.97 15.89 5.78
N PHE A 294 15.91 16.52 5.09
CA PHE A 294 17.24 16.81 5.61
C PHE A 294 17.46 18.31 5.67
N ASP A 295 18.24 18.76 6.65
CA ASP A 295 18.65 20.16 6.78
C ASP A 295 19.78 20.53 5.79
N GLY A 296 20.21 21.78 5.82
CA GLY A 296 21.33 22.27 5.00
C GLY A 296 22.67 21.59 5.24
N ASN A 297 22.81 20.82 6.31
CA ASN A 297 23.98 20.02 6.64
C ASN A 297 23.80 18.51 6.39
N ASN A 298 22.76 18.14 5.64
CA ASN A 298 22.36 16.75 5.39
C ASN A 298 22.03 15.94 6.64
N ARG A 299 21.62 16.59 7.73
CA ARG A 299 21.13 15.89 8.93
C ARG A 299 19.65 15.61 8.78
N LEU A 300 19.24 14.39 9.08
CA LEU A 300 17.86 13.98 9.03
C LEU A 300 17.02 14.79 10.05
N ILE A 301 15.94 15.39 9.59
CA ILE A 301 14.97 16.13 10.40
C ILE A 301 13.81 15.23 10.78
N LEU A 302 13.14 14.64 9.79
CA LEU A 302 12.00 13.75 10.00
C LEU A 302 11.80 12.81 8.80
N THR A 303 11.03 11.76 9.03
CA THR A 303 10.62 10.78 8.00
C THR A 303 9.12 10.55 8.05
N GLU A 304 8.53 10.27 6.88
CA GLU A 304 7.15 9.79 6.76
C GLU A 304 7.10 8.64 5.76
N ASN A 305 6.52 7.50 6.14
CA ASN A 305 6.48 6.29 5.32
C ASN A 305 5.04 5.95 4.92
N SER A 306 4.36 6.91 4.31
CA SER A 306 3.00 6.75 3.78
C SER A 306 2.71 7.78 2.70
N TYR A 307 1.59 7.58 2.00
CA TYR A 307 1.02 8.59 1.11
C TYR A 307 0.68 9.86 1.90
N LEU A 308 1.02 11.01 1.33
CA LEU A 308 0.55 12.31 1.79
C LEU A 308 -0.28 12.98 0.70
N SER A 309 -1.47 13.45 1.05
CA SER A 309 -2.23 14.35 0.18
C SER A 309 -1.46 15.66 -0.04
N PRO A 310 -1.78 16.48 -1.04
CA PRO A 310 -1.14 17.79 -1.22
C PRO A 310 -1.16 18.64 0.06
N GLU A 311 -2.27 18.62 0.80
CA GLU A 311 -2.45 19.35 2.05
C GLU A 311 -1.52 18.82 3.16
N ALA A 312 -1.49 17.51 3.33
CA ALA A 312 -0.66 16.87 4.34
C ALA A 312 0.84 17.09 4.04
N LEU A 313 1.22 17.00 2.76
CA LEU A 313 2.58 17.27 2.32
C LEU A 313 2.98 18.73 2.54
N TYR A 314 2.09 19.69 2.23
CA TYR A 314 2.32 21.11 2.46
C TYR A 314 2.50 21.41 3.96
N LEU A 315 1.61 20.89 4.79
CA LEU A 315 1.66 21.06 6.25
C LEU A 315 2.97 20.52 6.84
N LEU A 316 3.38 19.30 6.44
CA LEU A 316 4.61 18.68 6.91
C LEU A 316 5.85 19.42 6.41
N SER A 317 5.85 19.83 5.13
CA SER A 317 6.94 20.62 4.56
C SER A 317 7.08 21.99 5.25
N ASN A 318 5.96 22.64 5.59
CA ASN A 318 5.97 23.92 6.29
C ASN A 318 6.49 23.80 7.73
N TYR A 319 6.16 22.69 8.41
CA TYR A 319 6.73 22.38 9.73
C TYR A 319 8.26 22.31 9.70
N VAL A 320 8.82 21.77 8.60
CA VAL A 320 10.28 21.70 8.39
C VAL A 320 10.85 23.07 8.01
N VAL A 321 10.28 23.76 7.03
CA VAL A 321 10.76 25.05 6.52
C VAL A 321 10.74 26.14 7.59
N SER A 322 9.66 26.20 8.37
CA SER A 322 9.54 27.15 9.50
C SER A 322 10.41 26.79 10.70
N GLN A 323 11.14 25.66 10.64
CA GLN A 323 11.93 25.09 11.73
C GLN A 323 11.13 24.85 13.03
N SER A 324 9.80 24.77 12.92
CA SER A 324 8.91 24.54 14.08
C SER A 324 9.20 23.21 14.79
N TYR A 325 9.78 22.23 14.09
CA TYR A 325 10.24 20.96 14.66
C TYR A 325 11.27 21.13 15.80
N LYS A 326 11.95 22.28 15.87
CA LYS A 326 12.91 22.58 16.95
C LYS A 326 12.24 23.05 18.23
N THR A 327 11.03 23.55 18.17
CA THR A 327 10.38 24.27 19.27
C THR A 327 9.08 23.65 19.77
N LYS A 328 8.38 22.89 18.93
CA LYS A 328 7.10 22.27 19.30
C LYS A 328 6.83 20.96 18.54
N PRO A 329 6.09 20.02 19.14
CA PRO A 329 5.65 18.80 18.48
C PRO A 329 4.75 19.09 17.27
N PHE A 330 4.74 18.20 16.28
CA PHE A 330 3.93 18.35 15.07
C PHE A 330 2.43 18.50 15.37
N ALA A 331 1.90 17.74 16.33
CA ALA A 331 0.49 17.84 16.73
C ALA A 331 0.09 19.22 17.27
N GLU A 332 1.01 19.94 17.92
CA GLU A 332 0.77 21.33 18.35
C GLU A 332 0.88 22.32 17.18
N PHE A 333 1.83 22.07 16.29
CA PHE A 333 1.97 22.88 15.07
C PHE A 333 0.70 22.83 14.23
N MET A 334 0.15 21.63 13.99
CA MET A 334 -1.09 21.45 13.24
C MET A 334 -2.26 22.28 13.76
N LYS A 335 -2.44 22.37 15.08
CA LYS A 335 -3.55 23.12 15.69
C LYS A 335 -3.51 24.62 15.40
N THR A 336 -2.33 25.15 15.16
CA THR A 336 -2.12 26.61 14.96
C THR A 336 -1.78 26.97 13.52
N PHE A 337 -1.59 25.97 12.65
CA PHE A 337 -1.22 26.19 11.26
C PHE A 337 -2.39 26.76 10.47
N LYS A 338 -2.11 27.78 9.68
CA LYS A 338 -3.07 28.37 8.73
C LYS A 338 -2.60 28.10 7.31
N PHE A 339 -3.45 27.49 6.52
CA PHE A 339 -3.16 27.25 5.10
C PHE A 339 -3.20 28.57 4.32
N GLU A 340 -2.15 28.83 3.56
CA GLU A 340 -2.07 30.04 2.71
C GLU A 340 -2.83 29.88 1.38
N PHE A 341 -3.13 28.64 0.99
CA PHE A 341 -3.77 28.32 -0.28
C PHE A 341 -5.13 27.66 -0.05
N ASN A 342 -6.19 28.30 -0.49
CA ASN A 342 -7.57 27.80 -0.33
C ASN A 342 -7.84 26.49 -1.08
N ASP A 343 -7.09 26.19 -2.13
CA ASP A 343 -7.19 24.95 -2.92
C ASP A 343 -6.38 23.79 -2.34
N ILE A 344 -5.56 24.04 -1.30
CA ILE A 344 -4.82 23.03 -0.53
C ILE A 344 -5.46 22.85 0.87
N VAL A 345 -6.51 23.59 1.22
CA VAL A 345 -7.14 23.48 2.55
C VAL A 345 -7.86 22.15 2.67
N PRO A 346 -7.63 21.35 3.75
CA PRO A 346 -8.45 20.19 4.06
C PRO A 346 -9.90 20.62 4.18
N ARG A 347 -10.82 19.96 3.45
CA ARG A 347 -12.25 20.19 3.67
C ARG A 347 -12.57 19.77 5.10
N GLU A 348 -13.11 20.69 5.89
CA GLU A 348 -13.53 20.40 7.27
C GLU A 348 -14.47 19.19 7.29
N HIS A 349 -14.30 18.34 8.28
CA HIS A 349 -15.27 17.29 8.55
C HIS A 349 -16.61 17.95 8.94
N PRO A 350 -17.78 17.38 8.58
CA PRO A 350 -19.08 17.86 9.06
C PRO A 350 -19.15 18.03 10.59
N ASN A 351 -18.23 17.44 11.32
CA ASN A 351 -18.15 17.46 12.79
C ASN A 351 -17.01 18.37 13.34
N GLY A 352 -16.35 19.20 12.51
CA GLY A 352 -15.34 20.18 12.99
C GLY A 352 -14.01 19.57 13.48
N GLU A 353 -13.74 18.29 13.26
CA GLU A 353 -12.44 17.69 13.61
C GLU A 353 -11.42 17.88 12.48
N PRO A 354 -10.14 18.20 12.79
CA PRO A 354 -9.09 18.33 11.78
C PRO A 354 -8.83 17.01 11.04
N ALA A 355 -8.48 17.12 9.78
CA ALA A 355 -8.36 16.01 8.81
C ALA A 355 -7.22 15.02 9.08
N MET A 356 -6.48 15.16 10.17
CA MET A 356 -5.41 14.24 10.56
C MET A 356 -5.58 13.82 12.02
N LYS A 357 -5.70 12.53 12.24
CA LYS A 357 -5.42 11.88 13.52
C LYS A 357 -4.12 11.16 13.41
#